data_37628674dc7d8a56a758b7b62e92e741
#
_entry.id   37628674dc7d8a56a758b7b62e92e741
#
_cell.length_a   1.000
_cell.length_b   1.000
_cell.length_c   1.000
_cell.angle_alpha   90.00
_cell.angle_beta   90.00
_cell.angle_gamma   90.00
#
_symmetry.space_group_name_H-M   'P 1'
#
loop_
_entity.id
_entity.type
_entity.pdbx_description
1 polymer ?
#
loop_
_entity_poly.entity_id
_entity_poly.type
_entity_poly.pdbx_seq_one_letter_code
_entity_poly.pdbx_strand_id
1 'polypeptide(L)'
;MSEQVNNKPRRPKQSSNHSNRRRRRPPRRNDIYPDDGESLEVISPDQLEMSKKGMNLTDLKNKPPSELVELGESQGLENLARSRKQDIIFSILKAHAKNGEDIYGDGVLEILQDGFGFLRSADSSYLAGPDDIYVSPSQIRRFNLKTGDT
;
A
#
# COMPACT_ATOMS: atom_id res chain seq x y z
N MET A 1 37.09 58.22 44.31
CA MET A 1 38.07 57.22 44.72
C MET A 1 37.26 55.95 45.09
N SER A 2 37.18 55.07 44.21
CA SER A 2 36.29 53.92 44.34
C SER A 2 37.14 52.66 44.39
N GLU A 3 37.15 51.95 45.52
CA GLU A 3 37.78 50.68 45.68
C GLU A 3 36.82 49.59 45.24
N GLN A 4 37.24 48.83 44.22
CA GLN A 4 36.54 47.63 43.79
C GLN A 4 37.01 46.42 44.59
N VAL A 5 36.15 45.88 45.42
CA VAL A 5 36.36 44.67 46.15
C VAL A 5 36.09 43.49 45.22
N ASN A 6 37.14 42.77 44.84
CA ASN A 6 37.13 41.60 44.00
C ASN A 6 36.76 40.38 44.81
N ASN A 7 35.49 39.95 44.78
CA ASN A 7 35.02 38.78 45.53
C ASN A 7 34.90 37.54 44.59
N LYS A 8 35.94 36.72 44.56
CA LYS A 8 36.00 35.46 43.82
C LYS A 8 35.32 34.37 44.63
N PRO A 9 34.26 33.67 44.14
CA PRO A 9 33.67 32.57 44.85
C PRO A 9 34.57 31.31 44.75
N ARG A 10 34.79 30.67 45.85
CA ARG A 10 35.57 29.41 46.00
C ARG A 10 34.77 28.26 45.42
N ARG A 11 35.39 27.49 44.51
CA ARG A 11 34.88 26.20 43.99
C ARG A 11 34.78 25.17 45.12
N PRO A 12 33.65 24.42 45.23
CA PRO A 12 33.57 23.28 46.11
C PRO A 12 34.35 22.07 45.51
N LYS A 13 35.06 21.36 46.38
CA LYS A 13 35.80 20.14 46.05
C LYS A 13 34.80 19.02 45.65
N GLN A 14 34.93 18.50 44.45
CA GLN A 14 34.20 17.31 44.01
C GLN A 14 34.82 16.06 44.69
N SER A 15 34.01 15.40 45.49
CA SER A 15 34.29 14.05 45.99
C SER A 15 34.15 13.05 44.86
N SER A 16 35.22 12.33 44.60
CA SER A 16 35.25 11.22 43.62
C SER A 16 34.45 10.05 44.13
N ASN A 17 33.22 9.91 43.66
CA ASN A 17 32.45 8.70 43.93
C ASN A 17 32.67 7.72 42.75
N HIS A 18 33.53 6.74 42.96
CA HIS A 18 33.78 5.62 42.05
C HIS A 18 32.58 4.69 42.06
N SER A 19 31.51 5.02 41.32
CA SER A 19 30.45 4.08 41.07
C SER A 19 30.82 3.19 39.88
N ASN A 20 30.99 1.94 40.23
CA ASN A 20 31.24 0.76 39.44
C ASN A 20 30.21 0.64 38.26
N ARG A 21 30.51 1.30 37.13
CA ARG A 21 29.71 1.13 35.90
C ARG A 21 30.02 -0.24 35.31
N ARG A 22 29.24 -1.25 35.74
CA ARG A 22 29.09 -2.51 35.01
C ARG A 22 28.73 -2.13 33.57
N ARG A 23 29.68 -2.33 32.64
CA ARG A 23 29.46 -2.22 31.20
C ARG A 23 28.34 -3.20 30.85
N ARG A 24 27.12 -2.68 30.64
CA ARG A 24 26.04 -3.41 30.02
C ARG A 24 26.48 -3.70 28.59
N ARG A 25 26.67 -4.97 28.25
CA ARG A 25 26.88 -5.43 26.88
C ARG A 25 25.66 -4.95 26.04
N PRO A 26 25.85 -4.42 24.82
CA PRO A 26 24.74 -4.15 23.96
C PRO A 26 24.01 -5.47 23.68
N PRO A 27 22.67 -5.46 23.59
CA PRO A 27 21.90 -6.65 23.29
C PRO A 27 22.38 -7.22 21.95
N ARG A 28 22.60 -8.53 21.92
CA ARG A 28 22.96 -9.23 20.68
C ARG A 28 21.79 -9.07 19.71
N ARG A 29 22.09 -8.84 18.44
CA ARG A 29 21.17 -8.54 17.33
C ARG A 29 20.10 -9.61 17.07
N ASN A 30 20.05 -10.67 17.86
CA ASN A 30 19.12 -11.80 17.74
C ASN A 30 17.89 -11.74 18.66
N ASP A 31 17.74 -10.69 19.48
CA ASP A 31 16.65 -10.65 20.47
C ASP A 31 15.48 -9.73 20.04
N ILE A 32 15.42 -9.31 18.75
CA ILE A 32 14.41 -8.37 18.25
C ILE A 32 13.65 -8.97 17.04
N TYR A 33 13.43 -10.26 17.04
CA TYR A 33 12.34 -10.82 16.27
C TYR A 33 11.34 -11.39 17.27
N PRO A 34 10.17 -10.77 17.47
CA PRO A 34 9.05 -11.52 17.95
C PRO A 34 8.87 -12.65 16.93
N ASP A 35 8.98 -13.86 17.39
CA ASP A 35 8.49 -15.05 16.72
C ASP A 35 6.96 -14.94 16.70
N ASP A 36 6.47 -14.03 15.86
CA ASP A 36 5.10 -14.05 15.44
C ASP A 36 5.02 -15.24 14.50
N GLY A 37 4.80 -16.39 15.12
CA GLY A 37 4.37 -17.60 14.45
C GLY A 37 3.04 -17.36 13.75
N GLU A 38 3.00 -16.42 12.81
CA GLU A 38 2.02 -16.46 11.73
C GLU A 38 2.37 -17.70 10.92
N SER A 39 1.80 -18.81 11.39
CA SER A 39 1.58 -19.97 10.55
C SER A 39 1.07 -19.41 9.23
N LEU A 40 1.83 -19.63 8.15
CA LEU A 40 1.33 -19.50 6.79
C LEU A 40 0.06 -20.37 6.76
N GLU A 41 -1.08 -19.76 7.03
CA GLU A 41 -2.36 -20.40 6.84
C GLU A 41 -2.38 -20.80 5.38
N VAL A 42 -2.26 -22.10 5.16
CA VAL A 42 -2.46 -22.69 3.84
C VAL A 42 -3.91 -22.37 3.51
N ILE A 43 -4.12 -21.28 2.74
CA ILE A 43 -5.42 -20.84 2.30
C ILE A 43 -6.05 -22.02 1.59
N SER A 44 -7.10 -22.60 2.17
CA SER A 44 -7.82 -23.71 1.58
C SER A 44 -8.45 -23.25 0.25
N PRO A 45 -8.65 -24.16 -0.72
CA PRO A 45 -9.32 -23.83 -1.98
C PRO A 45 -10.67 -23.12 -1.78
N ASP A 46 -11.40 -23.47 -0.72
CA ASP A 46 -12.67 -22.82 -0.36
C ASP A 46 -12.49 -21.38 0.11
N GLN A 47 -11.36 -21.03 0.74
CA GLN A 47 -11.04 -19.66 1.13
C GLN A 47 -10.61 -18.82 -0.08
N LEU A 48 -9.99 -19.44 -1.09
CA LEU A 48 -9.73 -18.79 -2.37
C LEU A 48 -11.05 -18.45 -3.12
N GLU A 49 -12.06 -19.32 -3.01
CA GLU A 49 -13.39 -19.05 -3.58
C GLU A 49 -14.13 -17.94 -2.81
N MET A 50 -13.97 -17.87 -1.48
CA MET A 50 -14.55 -16.79 -0.68
C MET A 50 -13.86 -15.44 -0.89
N SER A 51 -12.59 -15.40 -1.27
CA SER A 51 -11.88 -14.15 -1.60
C SER A 51 -12.27 -13.58 -2.96
N LYS A 52 -13.02 -14.34 -3.79
CA LYS A 52 -13.57 -13.88 -5.08
C LYS A 52 -14.85 -13.03 -4.96
N LYS A 53 -15.23 -12.60 -3.77
CA LYS A 53 -16.34 -11.64 -3.60
C LYS A 53 -16.02 -10.22 -4.09
N GLY A 54 -14.80 -9.96 -4.49
CA GLY A 54 -14.41 -8.69 -5.07
C GLY A 54 -14.73 -8.59 -6.55
N MET A 55 -14.90 -7.37 -7.02
CA MET A 55 -15.19 -7.07 -8.42
C MET A 55 -13.89 -7.02 -9.24
N ASN A 56 -13.81 -7.80 -10.33
CA ASN A 56 -12.66 -7.78 -11.23
C ASN A 56 -12.84 -6.71 -12.30
N LEU A 57 -11.84 -5.83 -12.45
CA LEU A 57 -11.84 -4.75 -13.44
C LEU A 57 -11.85 -5.30 -14.88
N THR A 58 -11.13 -6.38 -15.13
CA THR A 58 -11.05 -7.02 -16.45
C THR A 58 -12.42 -7.58 -16.86
N ASP A 59 -13.14 -8.20 -15.94
CA ASP A 59 -14.50 -8.69 -16.18
C ASP A 59 -15.46 -7.56 -16.54
N LEU A 60 -15.36 -6.41 -15.85
CA LEU A 60 -16.17 -5.23 -16.18
C LEU A 60 -15.85 -4.68 -17.56
N LYS A 61 -14.59 -4.65 -17.95
CA LYS A 61 -14.17 -4.19 -19.28
C LYS A 61 -14.72 -5.06 -20.40
N ASN A 62 -14.84 -6.36 -20.17
CA ASN A 62 -15.33 -7.33 -21.14
C ASN A 62 -16.86 -7.35 -21.28
N LYS A 63 -17.60 -6.81 -20.30
CA LYS A 63 -19.06 -6.72 -20.36
C LYS A 63 -19.55 -5.70 -21.41
N PRO A 64 -20.67 -6.02 -22.08
CA PRO A 64 -21.33 -5.05 -22.97
C PRO A 64 -21.90 -3.87 -22.13
N PRO A 65 -22.06 -2.68 -22.75
CA PRO A 65 -22.58 -1.50 -22.05
C PRO A 65 -23.96 -1.71 -21.40
N SER A 66 -24.83 -2.52 -22.02
CA SER A 66 -26.16 -2.85 -21.47
C SER A 66 -26.08 -3.54 -20.11
N GLU A 67 -25.23 -4.55 -19.98
CA GLU A 67 -25.02 -5.27 -18.71
C GLU A 67 -24.38 -4.38 -17.64
N LEU A 68 -23.50 -3.48 -18.05
CA LEU A 68 -22.89 -2.50 -17.13
C LEU A 68 -23.93 -1.51 -16.59
N VAL A 69 -24.87 -1.09 -17.41
CA VAL A 69 -25.97 -0.21 -16.98
C VAL A 69 -26.85 -0.95 -15.95
N GLU A 70 -27.27 -2.18 -16.25
CA GLU A 70 -28.06 -2.98 -15.33
C GLU A 70 -27.33 -3.21 -13.99
N LEU A 71 -26.03 -3.52 -14.06
CA LEU A 71 -25.20 -3.71 -12.87
C LEU A 71 -25.12 -2.41 -12.04
N GLY A 72 -24.92 -1.28 -12.70
CA GLY A 72 -24.86 0.02 -12.02
C GLY A 72 -26.21 0.42 -11.39
N GLU A 73 -27.32 0.19 -12.10
CA GLU A 73 -28.66 0.45 -11.59
C GLU A 73 -28.98 -0.43 -10.36
N SER A 74 -28.55 -1.68 -10.35
CA SER A 74 -28.66 -2.58 -9.18
C SER A 74 -27.91 -2.06 -7.96
N GLN A 75 -26.87 -1.26 -8.16
CA GLN A 75 -26.11 -0.57 -7.10
C GLN A 75 -26.63 0.83 -6.75
N GLY A 76 -27.77 1.22 -7.33
CA GLY A 76 -28.40 2.52 -7.08
C GLY A 76 -27.79 3.69 -7.85
N LEU A 77 -27.07 3.40 -8.94
CA LEU A 77 -26.54 4.44 -9.82
C LEU A 77 -27.59 4.81 -10.88
N GLU A 78 -27.77 6.10 -11.09
CA GLU A 78 -28.76 6.64 -12.05
C GLU A 78 -28.08 7.24 -13.28
N ASN A 79 -28.84 7.37 -14.37
CA ASN A 79 -28.44 8.06 -15.62
C ASN A 79 -27.22 7.45 -16.34
N LEU A 80 -26.96 6.16 -16.17
CA LEU A 80 -25.81 5.48 -16.78
C LEU A 80 -25.98 5.26 -18.28
N ALA A 81 -27.20 5.12 -18.79
CA ALA A 81 -27.47 4.79 -20.19
C ALA A 81 -26.93 5.80 -21.20
N ARG A 82 -26.67 7.05 -20.80
CA ARG A 82 -26.08 8.11 -21.61
C ARG A 82 -24.61 8.33 -21.45
N SER A 83 -23.99 7.57 -20.52
CA SER A 83 -22.57 7.69 -20.16
C SER A 83 -21.70 6.82 -21.06
N ARG A 84 -20.44 7.19 -21.22
CA ARG A 84 -19.46 6.35 -21.91
C ARG A 84 -19.19 5.09 -21.09
N LYS A 85 -18.84 4.00 -21.77
CA LYS A 85 -18.53 2.72 -21.11
C LYS A 85 -17.53 2.88 -19.95
N GLN A 86 -16.47 3.66 -20.13
CA GLN A 86 -15.47 3.91 -19.09
C GLN A 86 -16.04 4.65 -17.88
N ASP A 87 -16.94 5.63 -18.11
CA ASP A 87 -17.58 6.39 -17.04
C ASP A 87 -18.53 5.50 -16.23
N ILE A 88 -19.22 4.57 -16.88
CA ILE A 88 -20.08 3.57 -16.23
C ILE A 88 -19.22 2.66 -15.35
N ILE A 89 -18.13 2.09 -15.89
CA ILE A 89 -17.20 1.23 -15.14
C ILE A 89 -16.66 1.97 -13.92
N PHE A 90 -16.19 3.21 -14.10
CA PHE A 90 -15.68 4.03 -13.02
C PHE A 90 -16.72 4.29 -11.93
N SER A 91 -17.95 4.57 -12.30
CA SER A 91 -19.06 4.81 -11.37
C SER A 91 -19.39 3.55 -10.56
N ILE A 92 -19.40 2.39 -11.20
CA ILE A 92 -19.60 1.07 -10.56
C ILE A 92 -18.46 0.79 -9.55
N LEU A 93 -17.21 0.95 -9.97
CA LEU A 93 -16.05 0.73 -9.09
C LEU A 93 -16.06 1.67 -7.89
N LYS A 94 -16.45 2.93 -8.11
CA LYS A 94 -16.55 3.92 -7.03
C LYS A 94 -17.63 3.56 -6.02
N ALA A 95 -18.77 3.05 -6.48
CA ALA A 95 -19.85 2.59 -5.61
C ALA A 95 -19.40 1.36 -4.80
N HIS A 96 -18.76 0.40 -5.47
CA HIS A 96 -18.21 -0.82 -4.87
C HIS A 96 -17.19 -0.52 -3.77
N ALA A 97 -16.23 0.37 -4.07
CA ALA A 97 -15.23 0.82 -3.10
C ALA A 97 -15.85 1.53 -1.88
N LYS A 98 -16.94 2.30 -2.06
CA LYS A 98 -17.66 2.92 -0.95
C LYS A 98 -18.32 1.91 -0.01
N ASN A 99 -18.72 0.77 -0.53
CA ASN A 99 -19.29 -0.33 0.24
C ASN A 99 -18.22 -1.13 0.99
N GLY A 100 -16.93 -0.80 0.81
CA GLY A 100 -15.81 -1.50 1.46
C GLY A 100 -15.51 -2.85 0.82
N GLU A 101 -15.95 -3.07 -0.41
CA GLU A 101 -15.70 -4.30 -1.14
C GLU A 101 -14.40 -4.17 -1.97
N ASP A 102 -13.68 -5.28 -2.11
CA ASP A 102 -12.40 -5.31 -2.80
C ASP A 102 -12.57 -5.24 -4.33
N ILE A 103 -11.65 -4.53 -4.96
CA ILE A 103 -11.55 -4.42 -6.42
C ILE A 103 -10.25 -5.10 -6.84
N TYR A 104 -10.36 -6.05 -7.75
CA TYR A 104 -9.23 -6.77 -8.32
C TYR A 104 -8.95 -6.29 -9.73
N GLY A 105 -7.67 -6.23 -10.06
CA GLY A 105 -7.20 -5.97 -11.42
C GLY A 105 -6.00 -6.85 -11.70
N ASP A 106 -5.90 -7.32 -12.92
CA ASP A 106 -4.82 -8.15 -13.42
C ASP A 106 -4.12 -7.48 -14.61
N GLY A 107 -2.87 -7.82 -14.78
CA GLY A 107 -2.05 -7.26 -15.84
C GLY A 107 -0.58 -7.59 -15.64
N VAL A 108 0.25 -7.19 -16.60
CA VAL A 108 1.70 -7.33 -16.52
C VAL A 108 2.32 -6.00 -16.12
N LEU A 109 3.15 -6.02 -15.09
CA LEU A 109 3.80 -4.82 -14.58
C LEU A 109 4.90 -4.32 -15.50
N GLU A 110 4.83 -3.06 -15.89
CA GLU A 110 5.92 -2.31 -16.50
C GLU A 110 6.37 -1.20 -15.55
N ILE A 111 7.62 -1.25 -15.11
CA ILE A 111 8.21 -0.21 -14.25
C ILE A 111 8.95 0.80 -15.13
N LEU A 112 8.60 2.07 -14.98
CA LEU A 112 9.22 3.17 -15.69
C LEU A 112 10.49 3.67 -14.98
N GLN A 113 11.30 4.45 -15.69
CA GLN A 113 12.57 5.00 -15.17
C GLN A 113 12.39 5.87 -13.92
N ASP A 114 11.22 6.50 -13.78
CA ASP A 114 10.86 7.33 -12.62
C ASP A 114 10.52 6.50 -11.35
N GLY A 115 10.53 5.17 -11.46
CA GLY A 115 10.35 4.25 -10.34
C GLY A 115 8.91 3.91 -9.99
N PHE A 116 7.93 4.42 -10.70
CA PHE A 116 6.54 3.95 -10.65
C PHE A 116 6.24 3.00 -11.82
N GLY A 117 5.13 2.31 -11.77
CA GLY A 117 4.78 1.33 -12.81
C GLY A 117 3.31 1.37 -13.19
N PHE A 118 3.00 0.60 -14.22
CA PHE A 118 1.63 0.35 -14.66
C PHE A 118 1.41 -1.15 -14.89
N LEU A 119 0.24 -1.65 -14.49
CA LEU A 119 -0.22 -2.95 -14.94
C LEU A 119 -0.85 -2.81 -16.30
N ARG A 120 -0.24 -3.42 -17.30
CA ARG A 120 -0.68 -3.43 -18.69
C ARG A 120 -1.62 -4.61 -18.92
N SER A 121 -2.75 -4.35 -19.57
CA SER A 121 -3.71 -5.39 -19.90
C SER A 121 -3.28 -6.18 -21.13
N ALA A 122 -3.52 -7.49 -21.11
CA ALA A 122 -3.37 -8.36 -22.27
C ALA A 122 -4.32 -7.94 -23.41
N ASP A 123 -5.52 -7.46 -23.10
CA ASP A 123 -6.52 -7.03 -24.06
C ASP A 123 -6.02 -5.85 -24.94
N SER A 124 -5.14 -5.02 -24.38
CA SER A 124 -4.49 -3.91 -25.08
C SER A 124 -3.14 -4.31 -25.70
N SER A 125 -2.85 -5.59 -25.83
CA SER A 125 -1.57 -6.12 -26.29
C SER A 125 -0.38 -5.55 -25.50
N TYR A 126 -0.59 -5.28 -24.22
CA TYR A 126 0.39 -4.67 -23.28
C TYR A 126 0.84 -3.27 -23.68
N LEU A 127 0.12 -2.61 -24.57
CA LEU A 127 0.41 -1.23 -24.94
C LEU A 127 -0.13 -0.25 -23.90
N ALA A 128 0.54 0.90 -23.79
CA ALA A 128 0.09 1.98 -22.93
C ALA A 128 -1.33 2.44 -23.28
N GLY A 129 -2.22 2.45 -22.31
CA GLY A 129 -3.61 2.81 -22.51
C GLY A 129 -4.21 3.57 -21.31
N PRO A 130 -5.39 4.17 -21.50
CA PRO A 130 -6.08 4.90 -20.44
C PRO A 130 -6.58 4.01 -19.31
N ASP A 131 -6.62 2.70 -19.56
CA ASP A 131 -7.13 1.69 -18.63
C ASP A 131 -6.02 1.04 -17.78
N ASP A 132 -4.79 1.52 -17.92
CA ASP A 132 -3.67 0.98 -17.15
C ASP A 132 -3.80 1.30 -15.67
N ILE A 133 -3.49 0.32 -14.83
CA ILE A 133 -3.55 0.48 -13.38
C ILE A 133 -2.20 0.99 -12.87
N TYR A 134 -2.21 2.16 -12.23
CA TYR A 134 -1.00 2.75 -11.65
C TYR A 134 -0.51 1.99 -10.42
N VAL A 135 0.79 1.73 -10.36
CA VAL A 135 1.47 1.12 -9.22
C VAL A 135 2.52 2.09 -8.68
N SER A 136 2.38 2.47 -7.42
CA SER A 136 3.26 3.45 -6.80
C SER A 136 4.67 2.91 -6.53
N PRO A 137 5.71 3.77 -6.46
CA PRO A 137 7.06 3.35 -6.10
C PRO A 137 7.16 2.69 -4.72
N SER A 138 6.31 3.09 -3.80
CA SER A 138 6.24 2.51 -2.45
C SER A 138 5.75 1.06 -2.49
N GLN A 139 4.73 0.76 -3.30
CA GLN A 139 4.22 -0.60 -3.50
C GLN A 139 5.27 -1.49 -4.19
N ILE A 140 5.92 -0.96 -5.25
CA ILE A 140 6.99 -1.67 -5.96
C ILE A 140 8.10 -2.08 -4.99
N ARG A 141 8.55 -1.17 -4.13
CA ARG A 141 9.59 -1.48 -3.14
C ARG A 141 9.11 -2.41 -2.04
N ARG A 142 7.89 -2.20 -1.53
CA ARG A 142 7.33 -2.99 -0.43
C ARG A 142 7.18 -4.46 -0.81
N PHE A 143 6.72 -4.73 -2.01
CA PHE A 143 6.47 -6.08 -2.52
C PHE A 143 7.59 -6.63 -3.40
N ASN A 144 8.70 -5.86 -3.56
CA ASN A 144 9.84 -6.20 -4.41
C ASN A 144 9.44 -6.59 -5.84
N LEU A 145 8.51 -5.81 -6.42
CA LEU A 145 7.96 -6.06 -7.74
C LEU A 145 8.98 -5.75 -8.83
N LYS A 146 8.88 -6.47 -9.94
CA LYS A 146 9.74 -6.32 -11.12
C LYS A 146 8.91 -6.20 -12.39
N THR A 147 9.48 -5.57 -13.40
CA THR A 147 8.89 -5.56 -14.74
C THR A 147 8.69 -7.00 -15.24
N GLY A 148 7.46 -7.31 -15.66
CA GLY A 148 7.05 -8.63 -16.10
C GLY A 148 6.30 -9.44 -15.04
N ASP A 149 6.20 -8.98 -13.80
CA ASP A 149 5.36 -9.61 -12.77
C ASP A 149 3.87 -9.45 -13.12
N THR A 150 3.05 -10.45 -12.76
CA THR A 150 1.61 -10.50 -12.99
C THR A 150 0.83 -10.60 -11.70
#